data_bebf043d03934e3650d5e9fe2f4e6771
#
_entry.id   bebf043d03934e3650d5e9fe2f4e6771
#
_cell.length_a   1.000
_cell.length_b   1.000
_cell.length_c   1.000
_cell.angle_alpha   90.00
_cell.angle_beta   90.00
_cell.angle_gamma   90.00
#
_symmetry.space_group_name_H-M   'P 1'
#
loop_
_entity.id
_entity.type
_entity.pdbx_description
1 polymer ?
#
loop_
_entity_poly.entity_id
_entity_poly.type
_entity_poly.pdbx_seq_one_letter_code
_entity_poly.pdbx_strand_id
1 'polypeptide(L)'
;ILFTLEGLKLFTAEGKNVNFPDTLAARFDIEDRIYILRKFIEANQNDTDYHFLLLDPSKIHTSLNISIAFTPPSMTFLMLVRNDGNSMILPLEEHTLCSSIMDFIQTLPEYGYVCSVEQTNRFLQEEIEQLKKQL
;
A
#
# COMPACT_ATOMS: atom_id res chain seq x y z
N ILE A 1 -5.73 -3.72 2.41
CA ILE A 1 -4.41 -3.37 1.88
C ILE A 1 -3.87 -2.20 2.68
N LEU A 2 -2.64 -2.35 3.19
CA LEU A 2 -1.94 -1.30 3.92
C LEU A 2 -0.81 -0.74 3.06
N PHE A 3 -0.62 0.58 3.11
CA PHE A 3 0.46 1.26 2.38
C PHE A 3 1.07 2.39 3.22
N THR A 4 2.31 2.78 2.88
CA THR A 4 3.03 3.86 3.56
C THR A 4 2.82 5.20 2.86
N LEU A 5 3.00 6.29 3.59
CA LEU A 5 2.95 7.64 3.00
C LEU A 5 4.06 7.84 1.96
N GLU A 6 5.25 7.31 2.22
CA GLU A 6 6.37 7.35 1.29
C GLU A 6 6.04 6.62 -0.01
N GLY A 7 5.42 5.42 0.10
CA GLY A 7 4.97 4.66 -1.06
C GLY A 7 3.91 5.41 -1.87
N LEU A 8 2.95 6.03 -1.20
CA LEU A 8 1.94 6.86 -1.86
C LEU A 8 2.59 8.04 -2.59
N LYS A 9 3.47 8.78 -1.92
CA LYS A 9 4.16 9.93 -2.52
C LYS A 9 5.05 9.56 -3.71
N LEU A 10 5.74 8.44 -3.63
CA LEU A 10 6.54 7.96 -4.76
C LEU A 10 5.65 7.58 -5.95
N PHE A 11 4.53 6.91 -5.69
CA PHE A 11 3.54 6.60 -6.72
C PHE A 11 2.99 7.89 -7.36
N THR A 12 2.62 8.88 -6.56
CA THR A 12 2.06 10.13 -7.08
C THR A 12 3.10 11.01 -7.79
N ALA A 13 4.34 11.03 -7.32
CA ALA A 13 5.42 11.81 -7.94
C ALA A 13 5.94 11.19 -9.24
N GLU A 14 6.20 9.88 -9.26
CA GLU A 14 6.92 9.21 -10.33
C GLU A 14 6.06 8.24 -11.16
N GLY A 15 4.84 7.96 -10.73
CA GLY A 15 3.99 6.94 -11.35
C GLY A 15 4.52 5.52 -11.15
N LYS A 16 5.44 5.32 -10.22
CA LYS A 16 6.01 4.02 -9.90
C LYS A 16 5.24 3.33 -8.80
N ASN A 17 5.01 2.03 -8.95
CA ASN A 17 4.61 1.20 -7.85
C ASN A 17 5.87 0.71 -7.12
N VAL A 18 6.06 1.12 -5.86
CA VAL A 18 7.21 0.72 -5.03
C VAL A 18 7.36 -0.79 -4.86
N ASN A 19 6.30 -1.53 -5.11
CA ASN A 19 6.26 -2.97 -4.94
C ASN A 19 6.80 -3.74 -6.17
N PHE A 20 7.14 -3.04 -7.25
CA PHE A 20 7.70 -3.68 -8.44
C PHE A 20 9.12 -3.20 -8.71
N PRO A 21 10.03 -4.10 -9.10
CA PRO A 21 11.36 -3.71 -9.58
C PRO A 21 11.24 -2.73 -10.74
N ASP A 22 12.14 -1.75 -10.83
CA ASP A 22 12.17 -0.75 -11.91
C ASP A 22 12.15 -1.35 -13.32
N THR A 23 12.65 -2.57 -13.46
CA THR A 23 12.67 -3.33 -14.73
C THR A 23 11.30 -3.87 -15.16
N LEU A 24 10.35 -3.98 -14.22
CA LEU A 24 9.02 -4.55 -14.45
C LEU A 24 7.91 -3.51 -14.29
N ALA A 25 8.21 -2.33 -13.74
CA ALA A 25 7.22 -1.31 -13.46
C ALA A 25 6.92 -0.47 -14.70
N ALA A 26 5.76 -0.65 -15.28
CA ALA A 26 5.17 0.38 -16.12
C ALA A 26 5.00 1.66 -15.29
N ARG A 27 5.42 2.80 -15.81
CA ARG A 27 5.11 4.09 -15.20
C ARG A 27 3.70 4.49 -15.59
N PHE A 28 2.89 4.73 -14.59
CA PHE A 28 1.55 5.26 -14.78
C PHE A 28 1.63 6.76 -15.11
N ASP A 29 0.90 7.20 -16.11
CA ASP A 29 0.74 8.63 -16.39
C ASP A 29 -0.10 9.32 -15.29
N ILE A 30 -0.27 10.62 -15.38
CA ILE A 30 -0.98 11.39 -14.36
C ILE A 30 -2.46 11.01 -14.30
N GLU A 31 -3.09 10.77 -15.44
CA GLU A 31 -4.50 10.40 -15.52
C GLU A 31 -4.75 9.02 -14.91
N ASP A 32 -3.89 8.05 -15.20
CA ASP A 32 -3.94 6.72 -14.61
C ASP A 32 -3.77 6.75 -13.09
N ARG A 33 -2.82 7.56 -12.60
CA ARG A 33 -2.61 7.74 -11.15
C ARG A 33 -3.85 8.30 -10.47
N ILE A 34 -4.45 9.35 -11.03
CA ILE A 34 -5.70 9.92 -10.52
C ILE A 34 -6.81 8.87 -10.52
N TYR A 35 -6.94 8.11 -11.60
CA TYR A 35 -7.94 7.05 -11.70
C TYR A 35 -7.76 5.98 -10.61
N ILE A 36 -6.55 5.50 -10.41
CA ILE A 36 -6.23 4.48 -9.39
C ILE A 36 -6.56 5.00 -7.98
N LEU A 37 -6.14 6.24 -7.64
CA LEU A 37 -6.43 6.80 -6.32
C LEU A 37 -7.94 6.98 -6.08
N ARG A 38 -8.70 7.36 -7.11
CA ARG A 38 -10.16 7.42 -7.03
C ARG A 38 -10.78 6.04 -6.76
N LYS A 39 -10.25 5.00 -7.40
CA LYS A 39 -10.71 3.63 -7.16
C LYS A 39 -10.42 3.15 -5.73
N PHE A 40 -9.32 3.58 -5.13
CA PHE A 40 -9.05 3.30 -3.71
C PHE A 40 -10.08 3.99 -2.79
N ILE A 41 -10.40 5.26 -3.05
CA ILE A 41 -11.43 5.98 -2.30
C ILE A 41 -12.80 5.31 -2.48
N GLU A 42 -13.15 4.96 -3.70
CA GLU A 42 -14.41 4.27 -4.02
C GLU A 42 -14.53 2.93 -3.29
N ALA A 43 -13.47 2.12 -3.29
CA ALA A 43 -13.42 0.86 -2.54
C ALA A 43 -13.59 1.10 -1.03
N ASN A 44 -12.88 2.07 -0.48
CA ASN A 44 -13.00 2.42 0.93
C ASN A 44 -14.40 2.86 1.36
N GLN A 45 -15.19 3.40 0.43
CA GLN A 45 -16.56 3.89 0.71
C GLN A 45 -17.63 2.83 0.53
N ASN A 46 -17.43 1.92 -0.43
CA ASN A 46 -18.48 1.02 -0.91
C ASN A 46 -18.24 -0.44 -0.58
N ASP A 47 -17.00 -0.81 -0.26
CA ASP A 47 -16.66 -2.20 -0.01
C ASP A 47 -16.51 -2.46 1.49
N THR A 48 -16.99 -3.60 1.91
CA THR A 48 -16.84 -4.09 3.29
C THR A 48 -15.64 -5.01 3.45
N ASP A 49 -15.14 -5.57 2.35
CA ASP A 49 -14.12 -6.62 2.37
C ASP A 49 -12.73 -6.10 2.00
N TYR A 50 -12.65 -4.98 1.27
CA TYR A 50 -11.40 -4.41 0.80
C TYR A 50 -11.25 -2.94 1.16
N HIS A 51 -10.33 -2.66 2.08
CA HIS A 51 -9.92 -1.29 2.40
C HIS A 51 -8.48 -1.05 2.02
N PHE A 52 -8.21 0.13 1.46
CA PHE A 52 -6.89 0.67 1.21
C PHE A 52 -6.59 1.68 2.30
N LEU A 53 -5.80 1.29 3.30
CA LEU A 53 -5.56 2.11 4.48
C LEU A 53 -4.10 2.53 4.57
N LEU A 54 -3.90 3.77 4.95
CA LEU A 54 -2.58 4.35 5.18
C LEU A 54 -2.07 3.95 6.56
N LEU A 55 -0.83 3.45 6.63
CA LEU A 55 -0.12 3.33 7.89
C LEU A 55 0.13 4.73 8.47
N ASP A 56 -0.11 4.90 9.76
CA ASP A 56 0.03 6.21 10.42
C ASP A 56 1.50 6.68 10.37
N PRO A 57 1.81 7.70 9.57
CA PRO A 57 3.18 8.16 9.39
C PRO A 57 3.78 8.79 10.65
N SER A 58 2.97 9.12 11.64
CA SER A 58 3.44 9.62 12.93
C SER A 58 3.95 8.52 13.86
N LYS A 59 3.59 7.27 13.58
CA LYS A 59 3.90 6.11 14.43
C LYS A 59 4.81 5.08 13.78
N ILE A 60 4.75 4.98 12.45
CA ILE A 60 5.54 4.02 11.70
C ILE A 60 6.51 4.76 10.80
N HIS A 61 7.79 4.68 11.15
CA HIS A 61 8.89 5.14 10.32
C HIS A 61 9.63 3.93 9.79
N THR A 62 9.41 3.57 8.54
CA THR A 62 10.13 2.46 7.92
C THR A 62 11.02 2.97 6.80
N SER A 63 12.29 2.62 6.88
CA SER A 63 13.24 2.77 5.75
C SER A 63 13.16 1.59 4.76
N LEU A 64 12.32 0.61 5.05
CA LEU A 64 12.09 -0.58 4.23
C LEU A 64 10.65 -0.56 3.73
N ASN A 65 10.46 -0.63 2.43
CA ASN A 65 9.16 -0.91 1.86
C ASN A 65 8.90 -2.41 1.95
N ILE A 66 7.96 -2.77 2.81
CA ILE A 66 7.50 -4.15 2.97
C ILE A 66 6.12 -4.23 2.36
N SER A 67 5.96 -5.14 1.42
CA SER A 67 4.66 -5.49 0.86
C SER A 67 4.33 -6.92 1.23
N ILE A 68 3.14 -7.15 1.75
CA ILE A 68 2.66 -8.48 2.11
C ILE A 68 1.39 -8.73 1.32
N ALA A 69 1.42 -9.77 0.51
CA ALA A 69 0.25 -10.24 -0.24
C ALA A 69 -0.17 -11.61 0.28
N PHE A 70 -1.43 -11.74 0.63
CA PHE A 70 -2.01 -13.01 1.08
C PHE A 70 -2.86 -13.61 -0.02
N THR A 71 -2.69 -14.91 -0.23
CA THR A 71 -3.57 -15.72 -1.07
C THR A 71 -4.17 -16.81 -0.18
N PRO A 72 -5.44 -16.68 0.23
CA PRO A 72 -6.07 -17.71 1.07
C PRO A 72 -6.09 -19.07 0.37
N PRO A 73 -6.01 -20.18 1.12
CA PRO A 73 -5.89 -20.26 2.57
C PRO A 73 -4.47 -20.45 3.11
N SER A 74 -3.42 -20.51 2.30
CA SER A 74 -2.14 -21.04 2.75
C SER A 74 -0.88 -20.41 2.17
N MET A 75 -0.97 -19.35 1.38
CA MET A 75 0.21 -18.74 0.80
C MET A 75 0.32 -17.25 1.13
N THR A 76 1.46 -16.84 1.61
CA THR A 76 1.81 -15.44 1.84
C THR A 76 3.04 -15.10 1.01
N PHE A 77 2.96 -14.00 0.27
CA PHE A 77 4.13 -13.43 -0.38
C PHE A 77 4.62 -12.24 0.44
N LEU A 78 5.83 -12.35 0.95
CA LEU A 78 6.54 -11.24 1.57
C LEU A 78 7.48 -10.64 0.54
N MET A 79 7.22 -9.40 0.16
CA MET A 79 8.09 -8.64 -0.72
C MET A 79 8.83 -7.57 0.08
N LEU A 80 10.14 -7.61 0.05
CA LEU A 80 11.02 -6.60 0.62
C LEU A 80 11.61 -5.78 -0.52
N VAL A 81 11.34 -4.48 -0.53
CA VAL A 81 11.91 -3.56 -1.53
C VAL A 81 12.91 -2.65 -0.84
N ARG A 82 14.14 -2.67 -1.30
CA ARG A 82 15.20 -1.77 -0.83
C ARG A 82 15.16 -0.44 -1.55
N ASN A 83 15.71 0.59 -0.93
CA ASN A 83 15.76 1.94 -1.51
C ASN A 83 16.59 2.04 -2.81
N ASP A 84 17.43 1.04 -3.10
CA ASP A 84 18.21 0.93 -4.34
C ASP A 84 17.44 0.27 -5.50
N GLY A 85 16.13 -0.01 -5.31
CA GLY A 85 15.29 -0.66 -6.31
C GLY A 85 15.41 -2.18 -6.36
N ASN A 86 16.31 -2.78 -5.58
CA ASN A 86 16.39 -4.25 -5.46
C ASN A 86 15.24 -4.76 -4.61
N SER A 87 14.59 -5.81 -5.07
CA SER A 87 13.51 -6.47 -4.35
C SER A 87 13.79 -7.94 -4.14
N MET A 88 13.26 -8.47 -3.05
CA MET A 88 13.25 -9.89 -2.74
C MET A 88 11.81 -10.30 -2.50
N ILE A 89 11.38 -11.38 -3.15
CA ILE A 89 10.08 -11.99 -2.94
C ILE A 89 10.31 -13.33 -2.23
N LEU A 90 9.71 -13.47 -1.06
CA LEU A 90 9.76 -14.69 -0.28
C LEU A 90 8.35 -15.31 -0.24
N PRO A 91 8.11 -16.42 -0.92
CA PRO A 91 6.88 -17.17 -0.73
C PRO A 91 6.94 -17.89 0.62
N LEU A 92 5.87 -17.75 1.40
CA LEU A 92 5.69 -18.45 2.67
C LEU A 92 4.48 -19.36 2.53
N GLU A 93 4.70 -20.66 2.67
CA GLU A 93 3.64 -21.68 2.53
C GLU A 93 3.28 -22.33 3.87
N GLU A 94 4.01 -22.00 4.93
CA GLU A 94 3.75 -22.54 6.26
C GLU A 94 2.51 -21.87 6.86
N HIS A 95 1.48 -22.68 7.14
CA HIS A 95 0.16 -22.19 7.53
C HIS A 95 0.16 -21.42 8.84
N THR A 96 0.89 -21.89 9.86
CA THR A 96 0.92 -21.25 11.19
C THR A 96 1.58 -19.87 11.09
N LEU A 97 2.68 -19.76 10.35
CA LEU A 97 3.37 -18.48 10.14
C LEU A 97 2.50 -17.50 9.34
N CYS A 98 1.86 -17.97 8.27
CA CYS A 98 0.94 -17.15 7.47
C CYS A 98 -0.23 -16.64 8.33
N SER A 99 -0.84 -17.49 9.14
CA SER A 99 -1.92 -17.12 10.06
C SER A 99 -1.44 -16.09 11.09
N SER A 100 -0.27 -16.29 11.68
CA SER A 100 0.29 -15.34 12.66
C SER A 100 0.58 -13.97 12.07
N ILE A 101 1.07 -13.90 10.82
CA ILE A 101 1.28 -12.63 10.11
C ILE A 101 -0.06 -11.96 9.81
N MET A 102 -1.07 -12.71 9.39
CA MET A 102 -2.43 -12.20 9.17
C MET A 102 -3.02 -11.60 10.44
N ASP A 103 -2.98 -12.35 11.55
CA ASP A 103 -3.48 -11.91 12.84
C ASP A 103 -2.78 -10.62 13.29
N PHE A 104 -1.45 -10.57 13.14
CA PHE A 104 -0.69 -9.36 13.45
C PHE A 104 -1.15 -8.15 12.63
N ILE A 105 -1.30 -8.31 11.32
CA ILE A 105 -1.75 -7.20 10.44
C ILE A 105 -3.16 -6.76 10.79
N GLN A 106 -4.05 -7.68 11.09
CA GLN A 106 -5.43 -7.36 11.48
C GLN A 106 -5.52 -6.61 12.81
N THR A 107 -4.54 -6.76 13.69
CA THR A 107 -4.49 -6.01 14.96
C THR A 107 -3.90 -4.60 14.85
N LEU A 108 -3.19 -4.28 13.77
CA LEU A 108 -2.56 -2.95 13.62
C LEU A 108 -3.54 -1.77 13.75
N PRO A 109 -4.78 -1.82 13.21
CA PRO A 109 -5.76 -0.75 13.42
C PRO A 109 -6.17 -0.59 14.89
N GLU A 110 -6.29 -1.69 15.63
CA GLU A 110 -6.68 -1.68 17.06
C GLU A 110 -5.64 -0.98 17.92
N TYR A 111 -4.37 -1.08 17.56
CA TYR A 111 -3.26 -0.38 18.23
C TYR A 111 -3.01 1.03 17.70
N GLY A 112 -3.85 1.51 16.78
CA GLY A 112 -3.76 2.85 16.23
C GLY A 112 -2.55 3.08 15.31
N TYR A 113 -2.02 2.02 14.68
CA TYR A 113 -0.94 2.11 13.69
C TYR A 113 -1.43 2.34 12.26
N VAL A 114 -2.73 2.39 12.08
CA VAL A 114 -3.37 2.59 10.78
C VAL A 114 -4.31 3.78 10.87
N CYS A 115 -4.29 4.65 9.87
CA CYS A 115 -5.22 5.75 9.74
C CYS A 115 -6.65 5.22 9.52
N SER A 116 -7.65 5.96 9.99
CA SER A 116 -9.04 5.63 9.68
C SER A 116 -9.31 5.73 8.17
N VAL A 117 -10.44 5.17 7.72
CA VAL A 117 -10.89 5.31 6.32
C VAL A 117 -11.00 6.78 5.92
N GLU A 118 -11.57 7.62 6.78
CA GLU A 118 -11.75 9.04 6.51
C GLU A 118 -10.40 9.78 6.41
N GLN A 119 -9.48 9.47 7.32
CA GLN A 119 -8.13 10.04 7.29
C GLN A 119 -7.38 9.62 6.03
N THR A 120 -7.42 8.33 5.70
CA THR A 120 -6.80 7.79 4.49
C THR A 120 -7.38 8.45 3.24
N ASN A 121 -8.71 8.52 3.13
CA ASN A 121 -9.37 9.12 1.96
C ASN A 121 -9.02 10.60 1.82
N ARG A 122 -8.80 11.32 2.91
CA ARG A 122 -8.32 12.71 2.88
C ARG A 122 -6.93 12.80 2.25
N PHE A 123 -5.98 11.97 2.67
CA PHE A 123 -4.65 11.92 2.06
C PHE A 123 -4.72 11.60 0.57
N LEU A 124 -5.51 10.60 0.19
CA LEU A 124 -5.69 10.24 -1.23
C LEU A 124 -6.27 11.39 -2.04
N GLN A 125 -7.26 12.11 -1.48
CA GLN A 125 -7.87 13.25 -2.14
C GLN A 125 -6.90 14.43 -2.31
N GLU A 126 -6.06 14.71 -1.31
CA GLU A 126 -5.02 15.73 -1.37
C GLU A 126 -4.02 15.43 -2.50
N GLU A 127 -3.60 14.18 -2.64
CA GLU A 127 -2.70 13.74 -3.71
C GLU A 127 -3.36 13.87 -5.10
N ILE A 128 -4.65 13.53 -5.22
CA ILE A 128 -5.41 13.73 -6.46
C ILE A 128 -5.44 15.22 -6.86
N GLU A 129 -5.69 16.11 -5.90
CA GLU A 129 -5.73 17.56 -6.20
C GLU A 129 -4.34 18.10 -6.59
N GLN A 130 -3.27 17.55 -6.03
CA GLN A 130 -1.90 17.90 -6.45
C GLN A 130 -1.60 17.40 -7.87
N LEU A 131 -2.00 16.18 -8.21
CA LEU A 131 -1.84 15.62 -9.56
C LEU A 131 -2.62 16.43 -10.61
N LYS A 132 -3.85 16.83 -10.31
CA LYS A 132 -4.67 17.66 -11.21
C LYS A 132 -4.01 19.01 -11.56
N LYS A 133 -3.23 19.58 -10.65
CA LYS A 133 -2.50 20.83 -10.91
C LYS A 133 -1.33 20.67 -11.89
N GLN A 134 -0.94 19.43 -12.19
CA GLN A 134 0.13 19.10 -13.12
C GLN A 134 -0.39 18.79 -14.54
N LEU A 135 -1.71 18.63 -14.69
CA LEU A 135 -2.38 18.50 -15.97
C LEU A 135 -2.56 19.87 -16.64
#